data_48da5637161f248b7b67647a44dddf89
#
_entry.id   48da5637161f248b7b67647a44dddf89
#
_cell.length_a   1.000
_cell.length_b   1.000
_cell.length_c   1.000
_cell.angle_alpha   90.00
_cell.angle_beta   90.00
_cell.angle_gamma   90.00
#
_symmetry.space_group_name_H-M   'P 1'
#
loop_
_entity.id
_entity.type
_entity.pdbx_description
1 polymer ?
#
loop_
_entity_poly.entity_id
_entity_poly.type
_entity_poly.pdbx_seq_one_letter_code
_entity_poly.pdbx_strand_id
1 'polypeptide(L)'
;WAAIAIEKELAQLAKERAGLEKILGSDGALKRQTAKEIEAAAKSFADPRRTVVEEAEQAAHEVQTADEPVTVVISRKGFLRARTGHGHDCSLMSFKTGDGLEATIECRSSSQISFLDQAGRVYTLAVSALPGGRGDGSPLSAFVDLPKGAQPAGWISADPNAAAVIVTSGGKGMVLKASDVSTRLKAGRDFITLGEGESLLPPIELPLKAAQGEQLIACLSSSNRLLVFPLKEVRVTASGGKGMSFMTLETGESLVSVALVDDRGAIVTGTGRGGKAREAQISKRILSGATLHRARRGKVLALSWKAEHIVGLPFESTDSTDGSDTAG
;
A
#
# COMPACT_ATOMS: atom_id res chain seq x y z
N TRP A 1 92.30 26.97 3.25
CA TRP A 1 91.02 26.64 2.56
C TRP A 1 90.25 25.47 3.22
N ALA A 2 90.96 24.36 3.60
CA ALA A 2 90.26 23.22 4.21
C ALA A 2 89.61 23.56 5.58
N ALA A 3 90.33 24.35 6.42
CA ALA A 3 89.77 24.75 7.77
C ALA A 3 88.50 25.52 7.67
N ILE A 4 88.44 26.50 6.75
CA ILE A 4 87.26 27.30 6.52
C ILE A 4 86.06 26.51 6.01
N ALA A 5 86.37 25.49 5.15
CA ALA A 5 85.33 24.59 4.66
C ALA A 5 84.77 23.69 5.79
N ILE A 6 85.63 23.20 6.67
CA ILE A 6 85.24 22.39 7.84
C ILE A 6 84.43 23.21 8.86
N GLU A 7 84.85 24.44 9.14
CA GLU A 7 84.10 25.35 10.03
C GLU A 7 82.70 25.65 9.49
N LYS A 8 82.60 25.88 8.17
CA LYS A 8 81.33 26.12 7.53
C LYS A 8 80.39 24.91 7.61
N GLU A 9 80.93 23.74 7.40
CA GLU A 9 80.20 22.48 7.48
C GLU A 9 79.75 22.17 8.91
N LEU A 10 80.63 22.40 9.93
CA LEU A 10 80.30 22.25 11.33
C LEU A 10 79.18 23.23 11.74
N ALA A 11 79.24 24.46 11.29
CA ALA A 11 78.20 25.45 11.56
C ALA A 11 76.83 25.04 10.92
N GLN A 12 76.86 24.44 9.74
CA GLN A 12 75.67 23.94 9.06
C GLN A 12 75.07 22.75 9.79
N LEU A 13 75.89 21.77 10.16
CA LEU A 13 75.46 20.61 10.93
C LEU A 13 74.92 20.99 12.32
N ALA A 14 75.56 21.95 13.02
CA ALA A 14 75.04 22.47 14.29
C ALA A 14 73.65 23.14 14.16
N LYS A 15 73.42 23.86 13.07
CA LYS A 15 72.14 24.48 12.75
C LYS A 15 71.05 23.41 12.44
N GLU A 16 71.40 22.40 11.68
CA GLU A 16 70.53 21.27 11.34
C GLU A 16 70.15 20.46 12.59
N ARG A 17 71.16 20.14 13.42
CA ARG A 17 70.93 19.49 14.74
C ARG A 17 69.98 20.28 15.62
N ALA A 18 70.19 21.59 15.79
CA ALA A 18 69.30 22.43 16.59
C ALA A 18 67.88 22.46 16.01
N GLY A 19 67.72 22.38 14.67
CA GLY A 19 66.44 22.31 14.00
C GLY A 19 65.71 20.97 14.32
N LEU A 20 66.44 19.86 14.25
CA LEU A 20 65.92 18.53 14.56
C LEU A 20 65.56 18.37 16.05
N GLU A 21 66.39 18.84 16.95
CA GLU A 21 66.13 18.84 18.39
C GLU A 21 64.89 19.64 18.74
N LYS A 22 64.63 20.79 18.06
CA LYS A 22 63.40 21.56 18.23
C LYS A 22 62.15 20.82 17.76
N ILE A 23 62.26 20.01 16.72
CA ILE A 23 61.14 19.19 16.21
C ILE A 23 60.86 18.06 17.20
N LEU A 24 61.90 17.36 17.69
CA LEU A 24 61.78 16.25 18.64
C LEU A 24 61.33 16.68 20.04
N GLY A 25 61.65 17.93 20.43
CA GLY A 25 61.28 18.47 21.75
C GLY A 25 59.85 18.89 21.92
N SER A 26 59.02 18.75 20.88
CA SER A 26 57.61 19.17 20.94
C SER A 26 56.73 18.30 20.02
N ASP A 27 55.77 17.62 20.60
CA ASP A 27 54.77 16.83 19.85
C ASP A 27 54.05 17.65 18.78
N GLY A 28 53.76 18.92 19.07
CA GLY A 28 53.15 19.81 18.09
C GLY A 28 54.05 20.17 16.91
N ALA A 29 55.37 20.28 17.14
CA ALA A 29 56.35 20.51 16.09
C ALA A 29 56.52 19.23 15.23
N LEU A 30 56.61 18.08 15.86
CA LEU A 30 56.72 16.79 15.19
C LEU A 30 55.52 16.54 14.27
N LYS A 31 54.28 16.70 14.77
CA LYS A 31 53.03 16.57 14.00
C LYS A 31 53.01 17.50 12.79
N ARG A 32 53.44 18.77 12.96
CA ARG A 32 53.49 19.74 11.84
C ARG A 32 54.50 19.32 10.78
N GLN A 33 55.69 18.84 11.19
CA GLN A 33 56.71 18.40 10.27
C GLN A 33 56.24 17.12 9.50
N THR A 34 55.67 16.14 10.20
CA THR A 34 55.08 14.94 9.58
C THR A 34 53.98 15.30 8.59
N ALA A 35 53.06 16.21 8.94
CA ALA A 35 52.03 16.68 8.01
C ALA A 35 52.62 17.31 6.75
N LYS A 36 53.65 18.13 6.89
CA LYS A 36 54.35 18.76 5.76
C LYS A 36 55.04 17.75 4.85
N GLU A 37 55.64 16.73 5.43
CA GLU A 37 56.29 15.65 4.66
C GLU A 37 55.23 14.80 3.93
N ILE A 38 54.11 14.48 4.56
CA ILE A 38 53.00 13.78 3.91
C ILE A 38 52.42 14.60 2.75
N GLU A 39 52.22 15.93 2.95
CA GLU A 39 51.77 16.81 1.87
C GLU A 39 52.77 16.92 0.72
N ALA A 40 54.08 16.98 1.02
CA ALA A 40 55.10 16.98 0.01
C ALA A 40 55.15 15.66 -0.78
N ALA A 41 55.05 14.51 -0.08
CA ALA A 41 54.98 13.21 -0.70
C ALA A 41 53.69 13.06 -1.54
N ALA A 42 52.57 13.52 -1.03
CA ALA A 42 51.31 13.54 -1.77
C ALA A 42 51.38 14.34 -3.07
N LYS A 43 52.12 15.48 -3.06
CA LYS A 43 52.35 16.27 -4.28
C LYS A 43 53.29 15.56 -5.27
N SER A 44 54.37 14.92 -4.77
CA SER A 44 55.37 14.28 -5.63
C SER A 44 54.89 12.98 -6.24
N PHE A 45 54.02 12.27 -5.55
CA PHE A 45 53.42 11.00 -5.98
C PHE A 45 51.97 11.12 -6.43
N ALA A 46 51.44 12.34 -6.56
CA ALA A 46 50.08 12.56 -7.06
C ALA A 46 49.99 12.05 -8.49
N ASP A 47 49.23 11.01 -8.67
CA ASP A 47 48.83 10.51 -10.00
C ASP A 47 47.54 11.24 -10.40
N PRO A 48 47.40 11.75 -11.63
CA PRO A 48 46.12 12.35 -12.07
C PRO A 48 45.04 11.29 -11.97
N ARG A 49 43.97 11.69 -11.28
CA ARG A 49 42.81 10.82 -11.02
C ARG A 49 42.29 10.26 -12.34
N ARG A 50 42.35 8.94 -12.54
CA ARG A 50 41.85 8.25 -13.75
C ARG A 50 40.34 8.14 -13.78
N THR A 51 39.67 8.29 -12.63
CA THR A 51 38.22 8.31 -12.52
C THR A 51 37.77 9.75 -12.34
N VAL A 52 37.19 10.30 -13.37
CA VAL A 52 36.49 11.57 -13.30
C VAL A 52 35.16 11.29 -12.58
N VAL A 53 34.89 11.99 -11.48
CA VAL A 53 33.54 12.10 -10.96
C VAL A 53 32.92 13.24 -11.77
N GLU A 54 32.36 12.91 -12.91
CA GLU A 54 31.41 13.79 -13.57
C GLU A 54 30.11 13.72 -12.74
N GLU A 55 29.51 14.87 -12.42
CA GLU A 55 28.07 14.90 -12.24
C GLU A 55 27.52 14.45 -13.60
N ALA A 56 27.28 13.15 -13.71
CA ALA A 56 26.33 12.70 -14.70
C ALA A 56 25.08 13.49 -14.35
N GLU A 57 24.71 14.47 -15.17
CA GLU A 57 23.30 14.75 -15.33
C GLU A 57 22.69 13.36 -15.39
N GLN A 58 21.98 13.01 -14.33
CA GLN A 58 21.10 11.84 -14.38
C GLN A 58 20.34 12.07 -15.66
N ALA A 59 20.85 11.48 -16.76
CA ALA A 59 20.01 11.20 -17.87
C ALA A 59 18.91 10.41 -17.18
N ALA A 60 17.82 11.11 -16.85
CA ALA A 60 16.56 10.50 -16.74
C ALA A 60 16.39 9.78 -18.08
N HIS A 61 16.96 8.58 -18.19
CA HIS A 61 16.30 7.55 -18.90
C HIS A 61 15.02 7.36 -18.09
N GLU A 62 14.09 8.32 -18.24
CA GLU A 62 12.72 7.93 -18.45
C GLU A 62 12.84 6.88 -19.55
N VAL A 63 13.02 5.63 -19.14
CA VAL A 63 12.45 4.53 -19.86
C VAL A 63 11.00 4.97 -19.91
N GLN A 64 10.61 5.62 -21.00
CA GLN A 64 9.22 5.74 -21.39
C GLN A 64 8.77 4.30 -21.57
N THR A 65 8.52 3.65 -20.47
CA THR A 65 7.73 2.43 -20.44
C THR A 65 6.42 2.90 -21.03
N ALA A 66 6.15 2.44 -22.25
CA ALA A 66 4.93 2.81 -22.94
C ALA A 66 3.81 2.63 -21.89
N ASP A 67 3.11 3.73 -21.59
CA ASP A 67 2.06 3.70 -20.58
C ASP A 67 0.88 2.92 -21.15
N GLU A 68 0.94 1.60 -21.01
CA GLU A 68 0.02 0.63 -21.59
C GLU A 68 -1.05 0.21 -20.57
N PRO A 69 -2.27 -0.07 -21.02
CA PRO A 69 -3.27 -0.69 -20.18
C PRO A 69 -2.80 -2.10 -19.75
N VAL A 70 -2.93 -2.39 -18.47
CA VAL A 70 -2.57 -3.70 -17.92
C VAL A 70 -3.61 -4.14 -16.89
N THR A 71 -3.75 -5.45 -16.74
CA THR A 71 -4.52 -6.08 -15.66
C THR A 71 -3.55 -6.75 -14.72
N VAL A 72 -3.49 -6.27 -13.48
CA VAL A 72 -2.76 -6.94 -12.41
C VAL A 72 -3.61 -8.09 -11.91
N VAL A 73 -3.04 -9.28 -11.89
CA VAL A 73 -3.68 -10.52 -11.43
C VAL A 73 -3.02 -10.93 -10.12
N ILE A 74 -3.85 -11.10 -9.11
CA ILE A 74 -3.44 -11.44 -7.74
C ILE A 74 -4.02 -12.79 -7.38
N SER A 75 -3.16 -13.71 -6.95
CA SER A 75 -3.59 -15.04 -6.52
C SER A 75 -3.86 -15.09 -5.03
N ARG A 76 -4.64 -16.08 -4.57
CA ARG A 76 -4.96 -16.33 -3.14
C ARG A 76 -3.72 -16.54 -2.28
N LYS A 77 -2.64 -17.10 -2.84
CA LYS A 77 -1.36 -17.27 -2.16
C LYS A 77 -0.45 -16.03 -2.26
N GLY A 78 -0.95 -14.90 -2.81
CA GLY A 78 -0.23 -13.64 -2.88
C GLY A 78 0.84 -13.59 -3.98
N PHE A 79 0.64 -14.30 -5.11
CA PHE A 79 1.47 -14.13 -6.29
C PHE A 79 0.86 -13.06 -7.20
N LEU A 80 1.70 -12.17 -7.73
CA LEU A 80 1.30 -11.05 -8.57
C LEU A 80 1.96 -11.15 -9.95
N ARG A 81 1.20 -10.81 -10.97
CA ARG A 81 1.67 -10.65 -12.36
C ARG A 81 0.83 -9.60 -13.07
N ALA A 82 1.42 -8.93 -14.07
CA ALA A 82 0.74 -7.94 -14.90
C ALA A 82 0.52 -8.49 -16.31
N ARG A 83 -0.71 -8.50 -16.78
CA ARG A 83 -1.08 -8.88 -18.15
C ARG A 83 -1.43 -7.64 -18.95
N THR A 84 -0.89 -7.50 -20.15
CA THR A 84 -1.20 -6.39 -21.05
C THR A 84 -2.66 -6.43 -21.47
N GLY A 85 -3.33 -5.28 -21.45
CA GLY A 85 -4.73 -5.08 -21.80
C GLY A 85 -5.69 -5.17 -20.61
N HIS A 86 -6.92 -4.75 -20.85
CA HIS A 86 -8.06 -4.83 -19.93
C HIS A 86 -9.10 -5.83 -20.43
N GLY A 87 -10.15 -6.10 -19.64
CA GLY A 87 -11.28 -6.94 -20.01
C GLY A 87 -10.97 -8.43 -20.09
N HIS A 88 -9.91 -8.89 -19.39
CA HIS A 88 -9.55 -10.31 -19.38
C HIS A 88 -10.39 -11.11 -18.39
N ASP A 89 -10.91 -12.25 -18.84
CA ASP A 89 -11.41 -13.27 -17.91
C ASP A 89 -10.22 -13.99 -17.25
N CYS A 90 -9.80 -13.48 -16.11
CA CYS A 90 -8.67 -14.00 -15.35
C CYS A 90 -9.02 -15.27 -14.54
N SER A 91 -10.31 -15.65 -14.46
CA SER A 91 -10.74 -16.91 -13.81
C SER A 91 -10.25 -18.15 -14.56
N LEU A 92 -10.03 -18.00 -15.87
CA LEU A 92 -9.55 -19.07 -16.76
C LEU A 92 -8.03 -19.21 -16.78
N MET A 93 -7.29 -18.34 -16.05
CA MET A 93 -5.84 -18.40 -16.01
C MET A 93 -5.36 -19.58 -15.15
N SER A 94 -4.21 -20.14 -15.53
CA SER A 94 -3.55 -21.16 -14.71
C SER A 94 -2.84 -20.52 -13.51
N PHE A 95 -2.92 -21.21 -12.38
CA PHE A 95 -2.28 -20.88 -11.11
C PHE A 95 -1.51 -22.10 -10.60
N LYS A 96 -0.62 -21.89 -9.63
CA LYS A 96 0.06 -22.99 -8.95
C LYS A 96 -0.93 -23.95 -8.31
N THR A 97 -0.53 -25.19 -8.15
CA THR A 97 -1.37 -26.24 -7.51
C THR A 97 -1.89 -25.77 -6.15
N GLY A 98 -3.20 -25.78 -5.99
CA GLY A 98 -3.89 -25.35 -4.78
C GLY A 98 -3.92 -23.83 -4.60
N ASP A 99 -3.68 -23.04 -5.66
CA ASP A 99 -3.85 -21.58 -5.71
C ASP A 99 -4.99 -21.23 -6.67
N GLY A 100 -5.40 -19.98 -6.71
CA GLY A 100 -6.47 -19.51 -7.58
C GLY A 100 -6.53 -18.00 -7.62
N LEU A 101 -7.42 -17.47 -8.43
CA LEU A 101 -7.66 -16.05 -8.52
C LEU A 101 -8.21 -15.50 -7.19
N GLU A 102 -7.61 -14.42 -6.69
CA GLU A 102 -8.11 -13.63 -5.57
C GLU A 102 -8.74 -12.32 -6.06
N ALA A 103 -7.98 -11.54 -6.83
CA ALA A 103 -8.42 -10.24 -7.31
C ALA A 103 -7.76 -9.86 -8.64
N THR A 104 -8.39 -8.94 -9.35
CA THR A 104 -7.82 -8.28 -10.52
C THR A 104 -7.93 -6.76 -10.37
N ILE A 105 -6.92 -6.04 -10.84
CA ILE A 105 -6.91 -4.57 -10.85
C ILE A 105 -6.56 -4.11 -12.25
N GLU A 106 -7.50 -3.47 -12.93
CA GLU A 106 -7.24 -2.83 -14.22
C GLU A 106 -6.61 -1.46 -13.99
N CYS A 107 -5.46 -1.24 -14.60
CA CYS A 107 -4.67 -0.04 -14.41
C CYS A 107 -3.74 0.20 -15.60
N ARG A 108 -2.79 1.10 -15.45
CA ARG A 108 -1.73 1.34 -16.43
C ARG A 108 -0.40 0.82 -15.92
N SER A 109 0.52 0.53 -16.83
CA SER A 109 1.86 0.06 -16.48
C SER A 109 2.65 1.06 -15.62
N SER A 110 2.37 2.35 -15.75
CA SER A 110 2.94 3.42 -14.92
C SER A 110 2.28 3.58 -13.55
N SER A 111 1.17 2.91 -13.29
CA SER A 111 0.40 3.03 -12.04
C SER A 111 1.13 2.42 -10.85
N GLN A 112 0.69 2.83 -9.67
CA GLN A 112 1.00 2.18 -8.40
C GLN A 112 -0.27 1.55 -7.86
N ILE A 113 -0.14 0.39 -7.23
CA ILE A 113 -1.22 -0.26 -6.51
C ILE A 113 -0.86 -0.33 -5.03
N SER A 114 -1.87 -0.15 -4.19
CA SER A 114 -1.71 -0.20 -2.75
C SER A 114 -2.63 -1.24 -2.14
N PHE A 115 -2.25 -1.74 -0.98
CA PHE A 115 -3.11 -2.57 -0.17
C PHE A 115 -2.93 -2.24 1.31
N LEU A 116 -3.91 -2.59 2.09
CA LEU A 116 -3.87 -2.55 3.54
C LEU A 116 -3.77 -3.98 4.07
N ASP A 117 -2.94 -4.21 5.08
CA ASP A 117 -2.93 -5.48 5.80
C ASP A 117 -3.98 -5.49 6.92
N GLN A 118 -4.18 -6.65 7.54
CA GLN A 118 -5.15 -6.81 8.62
C GLN A 118 -4.80 -5.98 9.87
N ALA A 119 -3.55 -5.55 10.02
CA ALA A 119 -3.09 -4.68 11.09
C ALA A 119 -3.25 -3.18 10.79
N GLY A 120 -3.77 -2.82 9.61
CA GLY A 120 -4.00 -1.44 9.21
C GLY A 120 -2.77 -0.72 8.65
N ARG A 121 -1.71 -1.44 8.28
CA ARG A 121 -0.54 -0.88 7.58
C ARG A 121 -0.80 -0.81 6.09
N VAL A 122 -0.34 0.26 5.45
CA VAL A 122 -0.39 0.42 4.00
C VAL A 122 0.94 0.04 3.36
N TYR A 123 0.84 -0.62 2.23
CA TYR A 123 1.95 -0.98 1.34
C TYR A 123 1.62 -0.54 -0.07
N THR A 124 2.64 -0.15 -0.82
CA THR A 124 2.48 0.29 -2.21
C THR A 124 3.58 -0.32 -3.07
N LEU A 125 3.22 -0.75 -4.25
CA LEU A 125 4.15 -1.29 -5.23
C LEU A 125 3.87 -0.72 -6.62
N ALA A 126 4.93 -0.57 -7.43
CA ALA A 126 4.82 -0.12 -8.79
C ALA A 126 4.39 -1.27 -9.70
N VAL A 127 3.40 -1.05 -10.55
CA VAL A 127 2.93 -2.05 -11.52
C VAL A 127 4.02 -2.42 -12.51
N SER A 128 4.89 -1.47 -12.88
CA SER A 128 6.05 -1.70 -13.74
C SER A 128 7.08 -2.69 -13.18
N ALA A 129 7.08 -2.93 -11.87
CA ALA A 129 7.96 -3.91 -11.23
C ALA A 129 7.43 -5.34 -11.28
N LEU A 130 6.16 -5.53 -11.67
CA LEU A 130 5.52 -6.83 -11.71
C LEU A 130 6.01 -7.65 -12.92
N PRO A 131 6.17 -8.98 -12.78
CA PRO A 131 6.46 -9.83 -13.92
C PRO A 131 5.29 -9.84 -14.91
N GLY A 132 5.59 -10.08 -16.18
CA GLY A 132 4.57 -10.20 -17.23
C GLY A 132 3.57 -11.34 -16.98
N GLY A 133 2.46 -11.31 -17.69
CA GLY A 133 1.32 -12.22 -17.49
C GLY A 133 1.58 -13.71 -17.79
N ARG A 134 2.76 -14.06 -18.28
CA ARG A 134 3.19 -15.45 -18.47
C ARG A 134 3.77 -16.03 -17.19
N GLY A 135 3.48 -17.28 -16.88
CA GLY A 135 3.97 -17.95 -15.66
C GLY A 135 3.12 -17.65 -14.42
N ASP A 136 3.64 -18.02 -13.26
CA ASP A 136 2.91 -17.97 -11.99
C ASP A 136 2.93 -16.61 -11.29
N GLY A 137 3.74 -15.68 -11.78
CA GLY A 137 3.98 -14.39 -11.11
C GLY A 137 5.07 -14.47 -10.04
N SER A 138 5.22 -13.37 -9.30
CA SER A 138 6.16 -13.25 -8.17
C SER A 138 5.41 -13.07 -6.86
N PRO A 139 5.91 -13.63 -5.75
CA PRO A 139 5.26 -13.48 -4.45
C PRO A 139 5.30 -12.02 -3.99
N LEU A 140 4.28 -11.61 -3.25
CA LEU A 140 4.16 -10.25 -2.70
C LEU A 140 5.39 -9.83 -1.89
N SER A 141 6.02 -10.78 -1.19
CA SER A 141 7.25 -10.55 -0.44
C SER A 141 8.47 -10.17 -1.28
N ALA A 142 8.42 -10.31 -2.60
CA ALA A 142 9.47 -9.82 -3.49
C ALA A 142 9.43 -8.29 -3.65
N PHE A 143 8.30 -7.66 -3.38
CA PHE A 143 8.06 -6.24 -3.60
C PHE A 143 8.00 -5.41 -2.31
N VAL A 144 7.50 -6.01 -1.23
CA VAL A 144 7.31 -5.36 0.07
C VAL A 144 7.78 -6.27 1.22
N ASP A 145 8.20 -5.65 2.32
CA ASP A 145 8.68 -6.34 3.52
C ASP A 145 7.50 -6.56 4.48
N LEU A 146 6.75 -7.64 4.24
CA LEU A 146 5.63 -8.01 5.11
C LEU A 146 6.13 -8.68 6.39
N PRO A 147 5.60 -8.33 7.58
CA PRO A 147 5.80 -9.08 8.80
C PRO A 147 5.34 -10.54 8.62
N LYS A 148 6.00 -11.46 9.33
CA LYS A 148 5.63 -12.88 9.27
C LYS A 148 4.17 -13.09 9.68
N GLY A 149 3.41 -13.71 8.79
CA GLY A 149 1.98 -13.97 8.99
C GLY A 149 1.05 -12.81 8.62
N ALA A 150 1.56 -11.65 8.24
CA ALA A 150 0.73 -10.56 7.72
C ALA A 150 0.13 -10.95 6.36
N GLN A 151 -1.14 -10.62 6.18
CA GLN A 151 -1.91 -10.90 4.96
C GLN A 151 -2.57 -9.60 4.52
N PRO A 152 -2.73 -9.35 3.22
CA PRO A 152 -3.59 -8.28 2.72
C PRO A 152 -5.01 -8.44 3.26
N ALA A 153 -5.58 -7.37 3.80
CA ALA A 153 -7.01 -7.29 4.09
C ALA A 153 -7.79 -6.94 2.82
N GLY A 154 -7.15 -6.21 1.91
CA GLY A 154 -7.70 -5.90 0.61
C GLY A 154 -6.87 -4.87 -0.15
N TRP A 155 -7.16 -4.78 -1.43
CA TRP A 155 -6.47 -3.92 -2.38
C TRP A 155 -7.23 -2.61 -2.56
N ILE A 156 -6.49 -1.56 -2.89
CA ILE A 156 -7.02 -0.23 -3.19
C ILE A 156 -6.88 -0.01 -4.70
N SER A 157 -7.88 0.60 -5.30
CA SER A 157 -7.88 0.95 -6.73
C SER A 157 -6.60 1.69 -7.13
N ALA A 158 -6.11 1.38 -8.31
CA ALA A 158 -4.99 2.08 -8.91
C ALA A 158 -5.37 3.47 -9.46
N ASP A 159 -6.66 3.77 -9.59
CA ASP A 159 -7.14 5.10 -9.98
C ASP A 159 -7.02 6.05 -8.77
N PRO A 160 -6.18 7.10 -8.86
CA PRO A 160 -5.99 8.04 -7.76
C PRO A 160 -7.27 8.79 -7.36
N ASN A 161 -8.25 8.88 -8.26
CA ASN A 161 -9.54 9.53 -8.00
C ASN A 161 -10.57 8.60 -7.36
N ALA A 162 -10.32 7.29 -7.39
CA ALA A 162 -11.19 6.33 -6.70
C ALA A 162 -11.17 6.57 -5.19
N ALA A 163 -12.24 6.21 -4.54
CA ALA A 163 -12.35 6.24 -3.09
C ALA A 163 -12.73 4.85 -2.57
N ALA A 164 -12.41 4.58 -1.32
CA ALA A 164 -12.76 3.34 -0.65
C ALA A 164 -13.28 3.60 0.76
N VAL A 165 -14.24 2.78 1.18
CA VAL A 165 -14.69 2.69 2.57
C VAL A 165 -13.78 1.69 3.28
N ILE A 166 -13.15 2.14 4.34
CA ILE A 166 -12.28 1.33 5.19
C ILE A 166 -12.96 1.17 6.53
N VAL A 167 -13.11 -0.07 6.99
CA VAL A 167 -13.85 -0.37 8.23
C VAL A 167 -13.10 -1.39 9.07
N THR A 168 -13.14 -1.24 10.39
CA THR A 168 -12.55 -2.17 11.35
C THR A 168 -13.61 -3.09 11.97
N SER A 169 -13.21 -4.26 12.42
CA SER A 169 -14.09 -5.19 13.15
C SER A 169 -14.65 -4.58 14.44
N GLY A 170 -14.05 -3.51 14.95
CA GLY A 170 -14.56 -2.73 16.09
C GLY A 170 -15.65 -1.72 15.74
N GLY A 171 -16.16 -1.74 14.51
CA GLY A 171 -17.26 -0.89 14.09
C GLY A 171 -16.89 0.56 13.80
N LYS A 172 -15.63 0.84 13.53
CA LYS A 172 -15.14 2.17 13.12
C LYS A 172 -14.77 2.16 11.65
N GLY A 173 -14.86 3.30 11.00
CA GLY A 173 -14.53 3.38 9.58
C GLY A 173 -14.36 4.81 9.09
N MET A 174 -13.95 4.92 7.82
CA MET A 174 -13.72 6.18 7.13
C MET A 174 -13.82 5.97 5.62
N VAL A 175 -13.92 7.05 4.88
CA VAL A 175 -13.75 7.07 3.43
C VAL A 175 -12.41 7.72 3.11
N LEU A 176 -11.63 7.08 2.27
CA LEU A 176 -10.31 7.54 1.82
C LEU A 176 -10.27 7.59 0.30
N LYS A 177 -9.52 8.55 -0.26
CA LYS A 177 -9.17 8.52 -1.68
C LYS A 177 -8.00 7.57 -1.88
N ALA A 178 -7.96 6.88 -3.02
CA ALA A 178 -6.87 5.98 -3.37
C ALA A 178 -5.51 6.71 -3.38
N SER A 179 -5.47 7.97 -3.83
CA SER A 179 -4.27 8.82 -3.83
C SER A 179 -3.67 9.03 -2.44
N ASP A 180 -4.47 8.99 -1.37
CA ASP A 180 -4.03 9.23 0.00
C ASP A 180 -3.49 7.94 0.66
N VAL A 181 -3.82 6.79 0.09
CA VAL A 181 -3.45 5.46 0.58
C VAL A 181 -2.20 4.96 -0.13
N SER A 182 -1.07 5.60 0.13
CA SER A 182 0.19 5.21 -0.49
C SER A 182 1.38 5.40 0.45
N THR A 183 2.48 4.68 0.15
CA THR A 183 3.76 4.79 0.86
C THR A 183 4.92 4.44 -0.07
N ARG A 184 6.09 5.07 0.16
CA ARG A 184 7.34 4.71 -0.51
C ARG A 184 8.16 3.69 0.27
N LEU A 185 7.74 3.36 1.50
CA LEU A 185 8.46 2.45 2.39
C LEU A 185 8.08 1.00 2.06
N LYS A 186 9.07 0.15 1.74
CA LYS A 186 8.85 -1.29 1.51
C LYS A 186 8.27 -2.01 2.74
N ALA A 187 8.66 -1.58 3.94
CA ALA A 187 8.13 -2.08 5.21
C ALA A 187 6.71 -1.55 5.53
N GLY A 188 6.10 -0.82 4.60
CA GLY A 188 4.81 -0.18 4.83
C GLY A 188 4.86 0.92 5.88
N ARG A 189 3.73 1.57 6.12
CA ARG A 189 3.55 2.52 7.22
C ARG A 189 2.24 2.27 7.94
N ASP A 190 2.20 2.57 9.22
CA ASP A 190 0.95 2.54 9.98
C ASP A 190 0.01 3.60 9.44
N PHE A 191 -1.21 3.18 9.14
CA PHE A 191 -2.19 4.04 8.48
C PHE A 191 -3.55 4.02 9.19
N ILE A 192 -4.10 2.85 9.48
CA ILE A 192 -5.32 2.70 10.25
C ILE A 192 -4.97 2.30 11.69
N THR A 193 -5.50 3.03 12.67
CA THR A 193 -5.32 2.70 14.08
C THR A 193 -6.42 1.75 14.52
N LEU A 194 -6.06 0.52 14.83
CA LEU A 194 -6.95 -0.52 15.34
C LEU A 194 -6.99 -0.50 16.87
N GLY A 195 -8.10 -0.91 17.46
CA GLY A 195 -8.20 -1.25 18.87
C GLY A 195 -7.61 -2.63 19.18
N GLU A 196 -7.50 -2.97 20.45
CA GLU A 196 -7.03 -4.29 20.87
C GLU A 196 -7.99 -5.38 20.36
N GLY A 197 -7.42 -6.39 19.69
CA GLY A 197 -8.19 -7.49 19.09
C GLY A 197 -9.02 -7.13 17.85
N GLU A 198 -8.95 -5.88 17.38
CA GLU A 198 -9.58 -5.49 16.12
C GLU A 198 -8.72 -5.87 14.92
N SER A 199 -9.39 -6.12 13.80
CA SER A 199 -8.80 -6.33 12.49
C SER A 199 -9.46 -5.44 11.45
N LEU A 200 -8.75 -5.21 10.34
CA LEU A 200 -9.31 -4.51 9.21
C LEU A 200 -10.21 -5.44 8.40
N LEU A 201 -11.40 -4.98 8.04
CA LEU A 201 -12.26 -5.66 7.06
C LEU A 201 -11.79 -5.31 5.64
N PRO A 202 -12.14 -6.14 4.63
CA PRO A 202 -11.82 -5.83 3.24
C PRO A 202 -12.30 -4.42 2.86
N PRO A 203 -11.45 -3.58 2.24
CA PRO A 203 -11.86 -2.29 1.72
C PRO A 203 -12.97 -2.41 0.69
N ILE A 204 -13.90 -1.46 0.67
CA ILE A 204 -14.99 -1.41 -0.29
C ILE A 204 -14.74 -0.25 -1.24
N GLU A 205 -14.49 -0.54 -2.49
CA GLU A 205 -14.29 0.48 -3.51
C GLU A 205 -15.62 1.22 -3.78
N LEU A 206 -15.54 2.54 -3.83
CA LEU A 206 -16.66 3.38 -4.20
C LEU A 206 -16.66 3.60 -5.71
N PRO A 207 -17.81 3.42 -6.40
CA PRO A 207 -17.90 3.69 -7.83
C PRO A 207 -17.53 5.15 -8.13
N LEU A 208 -16.68 5.38 -9.13
CA LEU A 208 -16.26 6.71 -9.59
C LEU A 208 -17.43 7.57 -10.07
N LYS A 209 -18.41 6.95 -10.67
CA LYS A 209 -19.71 7.55 -10.98
C LYS A 209 -20.63 7.17 -9.82
N ALA A 210 -20.79 8.08 -8.88
CA ALA A 210 -21.89 7.95 -7.95
C ALA A 210 -23.15 7.72 -8.79
N ALA A 211 -23.71 6.51 -8.70
CA ALA A 211 -24.99 6.23 -9.29
C ALA A 211 -25.95 7.33 -8.85
N GLN A 212 -26.78 7.82 -9.75
CA GLN A 212 -27.81 8.81 -9.42
C GLN A 212 -28.73 8.18 -8.38
N GLY A 213 -28.39 8.35 -7.12
CA GLY A 213 -29.11 7.75 -6.01
C GLY A 213 -28.32 7.84 -4.70
N GLU A 214 -29.03 7.77 -3.60
CA GLU A 214 -28.42 7.78 -2.27
C GLU A 214 -27.77 6.41 -2.03
N GLN A 215 -26.43 6.38 -1.98
CA GLN A 215 -25.69 5.18 -1.61
C GLN A 215 -25.78 4.97 -0.11
N LEU A 216 -26.08 3.74 0.27
CA LEU A 216 -26.19 3.32 1.66
C LEU A 216 -25.05 2.36 2.02
N ILE A 217 -24.62 2.42 3.26
CA ILE A 217 -23.70 1.46 3.86
C ILE A 217 -24.51 0.52 4.74
N ALA A 218 -24.40 -0.77 4.50
CA ALA A 218 -24.95 -1.82 5.34
C ALA A 218 -23.84 -2.45 6.18
N CYS A 219 -24.00 -2.45 7.49
CA CYS A 219 -23.09 -3.01 8.48
C CYS A 219 -23.73 -4.24 9.13
N LEU A 220 -23.07 -5.39 9.06
CA LEU A 220 -23.52 -6.65 9.65
C LEU A 220 -22.62 -7.03 10.83
N SER A 221 -23.21 -7.27 12.01
CA SER A 221 -22.46 -7.69 13.18
C SER A 221 -22.49 -9.21 13.40
N SER A 222 -21.58 -9.70 14.24
CA SER A 222 -21.48 -11.11 14.65
C SER A 222 -22.72 -11.61 15.43
N SER A 223 -23.55 -10.70 15.92
CA SER A 223 -24.83 -10.99 16.57
C SER A 223 -26.04 -10.90 15.63
N ASN A 224 -25.84 -11.02 14.31
CA ASN A 224 -26.86 -10.89 13.28
C ASN A 224 -27.62 -9.54 13.34
N ARG A 225 -26.96 -8.46 13.73
CA ARG A 225 -27.53 -7.12 13.68
C ARG A 225 -27.18 -6.45 12.36
N LEU A 226 -28.17 -5.83 11.75
CA LEU A 226 -28.02 -5.05 10.53
C LEU A 226 -28.27 -3.57 10.86
N LEU A 227 -27.32 -2.73 10.52
CA LEU A 227 -27.46 -1.28 10.51
C LEU A 227 -27.21 -0.78 9.09
N VAL A 228 -28.11 0.06 8.60
CA VAL A 228 -27.97 0.72 7.30
C VAL A 228 -28.01 2.23 7.52
N PHE A 229 -27.13 2.96 6.84
CA PHE A 229 -27.10 4.42 6.92
C PHE A 229 -26.55 5.04 5.64
N PRO A 230 -26.87 6.31 5.34
CA PRO A 230 -26.39 6.98 4.14
C PRO A 230 -24.87 7.15 4.13
N LEU A 231 -24.22 6.84 3.02
CA LEU A 231 -22.77 7.05 2.82
C LEU A 231 -22.36 8.50 3.08
N LYS A 232 -23.23 9.47 2.78
CA LYS A 232 -22.99 10.91 3.01
C LYS A 232 -22.75 11.29 4.48
N GLU A 233 -23.11 10.43 5.43
CA GLU A 233 -22.79 10.62 6.86
C GLU A 233 -21.31 10.34 7.18
N VAL A 234 -20.56 9.75 6.25
CA VAL A 234 -19.14 9.44 6.42
C VAL A 234 -18.30 10.49 5.72
N ARG A 235 -17.40 11.11 6.48
CA ARG A 235 -16.47 12.09 5.93
C ARG A 235 -15.35 11.42 5.15
N VAL A 236 -14.99 12.01 4.01
CA VAL A 236 -13.75 11.68 3.31
C VAL A 236 -12.60 12.29 4.10
N THR A 237 -11.60 11.49 4.42
CA THR A 237 -10.37 11.93 5.12
C THR A 237 -9.16 11.70 4.23
N ALA A 238 -8.17 12.59 4.30
CA ALA A 238 -6.90 12.43 3.60
C ALA A 238 -5.86 11.66 4.44
N SER A 239 -6.11 11.47 5.72
CA SER A 239 -5.23 10.76 6.65
C SER A 239 -5.96 9.57 7.26
N GLY A 240 -5.21 8.52 7.52
CA GLY A 240 -5.70 7.38 8.29
C GLY A 240 -6.03 7.73 9.73
N GLY A 241 -5.99 6.78 10.61
CA GLY A 241 -6.29 6.92 12.04
C GLY A 241 -7.40 5.99 12.50
N LYS A 242 -8.09 6.33 13.58
CA LYS A 242 -9.15 5.48 14.18
C LYS A 242 -10.47 5.47 13.39
N GLY A 243 -10.70 6.45 12.53
CA GLY A 243 -12.01 6.62 11.89
C GLY A 243 -13.10 7.07 12.84
N MET A 244 -14.34 7.10 12.33
CA MET A 244 -15.55 7.42 13.08
C MET A 244 -16.38 6.17 13.34
N SER A 245 -17.24 6.18 14.34
CA SER A 245 -18.14 5.06 14.64
C SER A 245 -19.13 4.85 13.49
N PHE A 246 -19.15 3.66 12.91
CA PHE A 246 -20.15 3.20 11.95
C PHE A 246 -21.31 2.52 12.68
N MET A 247 -20.98 1.57 13.55
CA MET A 247 -21.94 0.79 14.31
C MET A 247 -21.51 0.70 15.77
N THR A 248 -22.43 0.83 16.70
CA THR A 248 -22.18 0.58 18.12
C THR A 248 -22.35 -0.92 18.38
N LEU A 249 -21.29 -1.54 18.87
CA LEU A 249 -21.21 -2.96 19.18
C LEU A 249 -21.30 -3.20 20.68
N GLU A 250 -21.82 -4.35 21.08
CA GLU A 250 -21.81 -4.80 22.47
C GLU A 250 -20.47 -5.47 22.83
N THR A 251 -20.24 -5.70 24.11
CA THR A 251 -19.04 -6.43 24.57
C THR A 251 -19.04 -7.82 23.94
N GLY A 252 -17.93 -8.19 23.30
CA GLY A 252 -17.80 -9.46 22.58
C GLY A 252 -18.46 -9.52 21.20
N GLU A 253 -19.11 -8.45 20.77
CA GLU A 253 -19.64 -8.31 19.41
C GLU A 253 -18.60 -7.66 18.49
N SER A 254 -18.55 -8.11 17.25
CA SER A 254 -17.69 -7.53 16.21
C SER A 254 -18.49 -7.26 14.94
N LEU A 255 -18.02 -6.29 14.17
CA LEU A 255 -18.49 -6.10 12.81
C LEU A 255 -17.85 -7.17 11.93
N VAL A 256 -18.65 -7.91 11.19
CA VAL A 256 -18.17 -9.06 10.38
C VAL A 256 -18.18 -8.75 8.89
N SER A 257 -19.07 -7.90 8.42
CA SER A 257 -19.16 -7.54 7.00
C SER A 257 -19.78 -6.17 6.81
N VAL A 258 -19.35 -5.48 5.77
CA VAL A 258 -19.90 -4.20 5.33
C VAL A 258 -20.07 -4.25 3.83
N ALA A 259 -21.12 -3.63 3.31
CA ALA A 259 -21.39 -3.52 1.88
C ALA A 259 -21.99 -2.16 1.52
N LEU A 260 -21.76 -1.76 0.27
CA LEU A 260 -22.61 -0.74 -0.35
C LEU A 260 -23.89 -1.38 -0.82
N VAL A 261 -24.99 -0.75 -0.50
CA VAL A 261 -26.32 -1.19 -0.89
C VAL A 261 -27.14 0.00 -1.41
N ASP A 262 -28.13 -0.31 -2.18
CA ASP A 262 -29.18 0.62 -2.56
C ASP A 262 -30.52 0.17 -1.95
N ASP A 263 -31.59 0.84 -2.32
CA ASP A 263 -32.92 0.57 -1.77
C ASP A 263 -33.56 -0.73 -2.28
N ARG A 264 -32.95 -1.42 -3.26
CA ARG A 264 -33.48 -2.68 -3.83
C ARG A 264 -33.35 -3.85 -2.86
N GLY A 265 -32.28 -3.89 -2.08
CA GLY A 265 -32.04 -4.95 -1.11
C GLY A 265 -30.57 -5.38 -1.04
N ALA A 266 -30.36 -6.49 -0.34
CA ALA A 266 -29.05 -7.11 -0.17
C ALA A 266 -29.18 -8.64 -0.04
N ILE A 267 -28.06 -9.33 -0.11
CA ILE A 267 -27.98 -10.77 0.16
C ILE A 267 -27.07 -10.95 1.37
N VAL A 268 -27.51 -11.74 2.34
CA VAL A 268 -26.72 -12.14 3.51
C VAL A 268 -26.43 -13.63 3.40
N THR A 269 -25.16 -13.99 3.53
CA THR A 269 -24.71 -15.38 3.54
C THR A 269 -24.02 -15.71 4.86
N GLY A 270 -23.94 -16.99 5.16
CA GLY A 270 -23.27 -17.46 6.38
C GLY A 270 -23.41 -18.97 6.56
N THR A 271 -23.24 -19.41 7.81
CA THR A 271 -23.12 -20.82 8.14
C THR A 271 -24.22 -21.23 9.13
N GLY A 272 -24.94 -22.28 8.77
CA GLY A 272 -25.94 -22.92 9.63
C GLY A 272 -25.39 -24.12 10.40
N ARG A 273 -26.27 -24.84 11.09
CA ARG A 273 -25.92 -26.06 11.84
C ARG A 273 -25.21 -27.08 10.92
N GLY A 274 -24.12 -27.67 11.41
CA GLY A 274 -23.33 -28.66 10.67
C GLY A 274 -22.50 -28.08 9.53
N GLY A 275 -22.19 -26.77 9.55
CA GLY A 275 -21.35 -26.12 8.54
C GLY A 275 -22.02 -25.89 7.17
N LYS A 276 -23.33 -26.03 7.10
CA LYS A 276 -24.06 -25.84 5.82
C LYS A 276 -24.15 -24.37 5.47
N ALA A 277 -23.77 -24.04 4.22
CA ALA A 277 -23.95 -22.69 3.68
C ALA A 277 -25.44 -22.28 3.72
N ARG A 278 -25.68 -21.04 4.08
CA ARG A 278 -27.00 -20.41 4.17
C ARG A 278 -26.97 -19.07 3.48
N GLU A 279 -28.11 -18.73 2.91
CA GLU A 279 -28.35 -17.45 2.25
C GLU A 279 -29.73 -16.93 2.60
N ALA A 280 -29.85 -15.63 2.75
CA ALA A 280 -31.12 -14.94 2.92
C ALA A 280 -31.13 -13.64 2.15
N GLN A 281 -32.21 -13.39 1.44
CA GLN A 281 -32.44 -12.12 0.77
C GLN A 281 -32.97 -11.09 1.76
N ILE A 282 -32.34 -9.96 1.84
CA ILE A 282 -32.77 -8.78 2.61
C ILE A 282 -33.58 -7.90 1.67
N SER A 283 -34.89 -7.96 1.79
CA SER A 283 -35.78 -7.17 0.95
C SER A 283 -35.68 -5.66 1.28
N LYS A 284 -36.12 -4.83 0.33
CA LYS A 284 -36.27 -3.37 0.54
C LYS A 284 -36.93 -3.01 1.87
N ARG A 285 -37.97 -3.74 2.27
CA ARG A 285 -38.70 -3.53 3.54
C ARG A 285 -37.81 -3.76 4.76
N ILE A 286 -37.02 -4.84 4.76
CA ILE A 286 -36.10 -5.16 5.86
C ILE A 286 -34.97 -4.12 5.91
N LEU A 287 -34.42 -3.78 4.75
CA LEU A 287 -33.35 -2.80 4.62
C LEU A 287 -33.79 -1.43 5.14
N SER A 288 -34.95 -0.93 4.70
CA SER A 288 -35.55 0.32 5.18
C SER A 288 -35.80 0.28 6.68
N GLY A 289 -36.27 -0.87 7.19
CA GLY A 289 -36.49 -1.06 8.63
C GLY A 289 -35.22 -1.00 9.45
N ALA A 290 -34.04 -1.32 8.86
CA ALA A 290 -32.71 -1.26 9.48
C ALA A 290 -31.98 0.06 9.18
N THR A 291 -32.56 0.96 8.36
CA THR A 291 -31.98 2.24 8.01
C THR A 291 -32.16 3.22 9.17
N LEU A 292 -31.02 3.66 9.70
CA LEU A 292 -30.91 4.60 10.83
C LEU A 292 -29.74 5.54 10.54
N HIS A 293 -29.35 6.36 11.52
CA HIS A 293 -28.08 7.07 11.48
C HIS A 293 -26.92 6.14 11.86
N ARG A 294 -25.70 6.46 11.41
CA ARG A 294 -24.48 5.77 11.84
C ARG A 294 -24.35 5.78 13.38
N ALA A 295 -23.48 4.96 13.90
CA ALA A 295 -23.24 4.82 15.34
C ALA A 295 -24.46 4.36 16.16
N ARG A 296 -25.39 3.66 15.52
CA ARG A 296 -26.49 2.96 16.20
C ARG A 296 -26.18 1.47 16.28
N ARG A 297 -26.94 0.73 17.10
CA ARG A 297 -26.76 -0.71 17.31
C ARG A 297 -27.30 -1.58 16.17
N GLY A 298 -28.14 -1.00 15.32
CA GLY A 298 -28.83 -1.76 14.29
C GLY A 298 -29.96 -2.64 14.84
N LYS A 299 -30.63 -3.35 13.93
CA LYS A 299 -31.73 -4.27 14.21
C LYS A 299 -31.30 -5.71 14.04
N VAL A 300 -31.79 -6.59 14.88
CA VAL A 300 -31.55 -8.04 14.78
C VAL A 300 -32.28 -8.60 13.57
N LEU A 301 -31.59 -9.32 12.71
CA LEU A 301 -32.17 -10.10 11.64
C LEU A 301 -32.74 -11.41 12.20
N ALA A 302 -33.95 -11.77 11.78
CA ALA A 302 -34.61 -13.01 12.19
C ALA A 302 -34.00 -14.24 11.45
N LEU A 303 -32.71 -14.52 11.71
CA LEU A 303 -32.00 -15.65 11.13
C LEU A 303 -31.74 -16.71 12.20
N SER A 304 -31.97 -17.98 11.85
CA SER A 304 -31.69 -19.12 12.72
C SER A 304 -30.24 -19.63 12.58
N TRP A 305 -29.40 -18.90 11.88
CA TRP A 305 -28.01 -19.21 11.57
C TRP A 305 -27.13 -17.97 11.67
N LYS A 306 -25.81 -18.17 11.72
CA LYS A 306 -24.85 -17.09 11.85
C LYS A 306 -24.59 -16.44 10.50
N ALA A 307 -24.92 -15.16 10.38
CA ALA A 307 -24.63 -14.36 9.21
C ALA A 307 -23.15 -13.92 9.25
N GLU A 308 -22.45 -14.03 8.13
CA GLU A 308 -21.01 -13.78 8.02
C GLU A 308 -20.68 -12.73 6.96
N HIS A 309 -21.48 -12.67 5.89
CA HIS A 309 -21.26 -11.73 4.80
C HIS A 309 -22.56 -11.07 4.38
N ILE A 310 -22.46 -9.81 3.99
CA ILE A 310 -23.54 -9.06 3.32
C ILE A 310 -22.97 -8.51 2.01
N VAL A 311 -23.76 -8.60 0.94
CA VAL A 311 -23.45 -8.01 -0.36
C VAL A 311 -24.68 -7.26 -0.88
N GLY A 312 -24.45 -6.09 -1.50
CA GLY A 312 -25.49 -5.39 -2.23
C GLY A 312 -25.89 -6.16 -3.49
N LEU A 313 -27.09 -5.93 -3.98
CA LEU A 313 -27.47 -6.41 -5.28
C LEU A 313 -26.61 -5.73 -6.35
N PRO A 314 -26.24 -6.42 -7.46
CA PRO A 314 -25.50 -5.80 -8.53
C PRO A 314 -26.20 -4.54 -9.05
N PHE A 315 -25.45 -3.45 -9.24
CA PHE A 315 -25.97 -2.27 -9.89
C PHE A 315 -26.28 -2.64 -11.35
N GLU A 316 -27.52 -2.39 -11.79
CA GLU A 316 -27.84 -2.57 -13.20
C GLU A 316 -27.04 -1.55 -14.01
N SER A 317 -26.16 -2.04 -14.89
CA SER A 317 -25.52 -1.22 -15.89
C SER A 317 -26.60 -0.74 -16.87
N THR A 318 -26.92 0.54 -16.86
CA THR A 318 -27.74 1.18 -17.90
C THR A 318 -26.90 1.34 -19.18
N ASP A 319 -26.45 0.25 -19.76
CA ASP A 319 -25.95 0.16 -21.13
C ASP A 319 -26.94 -0.66 -21.95
N SER A 320 -28.17 -0.17 -22.04
CA SER A 320 -29.04 -0.49 -23.18
C SER A 320 -28.79 0.57 -24.24
N THR A 321 -27.83 0.31 -25.11
CA THR A 321 -27.81 0.90 -26.46
C THR A 321 -29.07 0.48 -27.16
N ASP A 322 -30.08 1.31 -27.05
CA ASP A 322 -31.18 1.34 -28.00
C ASP A 322 -30.62 1.94 -29.29
N GLY A 323 -30.45 1.11 -30.27
CA GLY A 323 -29.88 1.45 -31.58
C GLY A 323 -30.40 0.51 -32.65
N SER A 324 -31.72 0.35 -32.72
CA SER A 324 -32.37 -0.21 -33.93
C SER A 324 -33.37 0.78 -34.47
N ASP A 325 -32.90 1.77 -35.15
CA ASP A 325 -33.70 2.44 -36.19
C ASP A 325 -33.27 1.91 -37.55
N THR A 326 -33.94 0.87 -37.95
CA THR A 326 -34.11 0.51 -39.36
C THR A 326 -35.35 1.24 -39.86
N ALA A 327 -35.14 2.36 -40.52
CA ALA A 327 -36.14 2.97 -41.39
C ALA A 327 -35.87 2.55 -42.84
N GLY A 328 -36.90 2.06 -43.47
CA GLY A 328 -37.11 1.65 -44.82
C GLY A 328 -36.68 2.56 -45.99
#